data_d944201fd51b95727d64dba767dca67d
#
_entry.id   d944201fd51b95727d64dba767dca67d
#
_cell.length_a   1.000
_cell.length_b   1.000
_cell.length_c   1.000
_cell.angle_alpha   90.00
_cell.angle_beta   90.00
_cell.angle_gamma   90.00
#
_symmetry.space_group_name_H-M   'P 1'
#
loop_
_entity.id
_entity.type
_entity.pdbx_description
1 polymer ?
#
loop_
_entity_poly.entity_id
_entity_poly.type
_entity_poly.pdbx_seq_one_letter_code
_entity_poly.pdbx_strand_id
1 'polypeptide(L)'
;IGKTTFLKSVLGLIPAISGKAQLGDYLHIGYFEQEVKPGENTCLQEIWEEFPGYTQYEVRAALAKCGLTTKHIESKVKVLSGGEQAKVRLCKLINTDTNVLLLDEPTNHLDVDAKDELKRALSEYKGSILLVCHEPEFYDGLVTDVWNLEQYTLLQ
;
A
#
# COMPACT_ATOMS: atom_id res chain seq x y z
N ILE A 1 8.30 -0.54 -17.45
CA ILE A 1 7.05 -0.33 -18.21
C ILE A 1 6.17 -1.57 -18.02
N GLY A 2 4.85 -1.39 -17.83
CA GLY A 2 3.88 -2.49 -17.74
C GLY A 2 3.66 -3.13 -16.37
N LYS A 3 4.38 -2.76 -15.32
CA LYS A 3 4.25 -3.35 -13.98
C LYS A 3 2.85 -3.11 -13.37
N THR A 4 2.40 -1.87 -13.35
CA THR A 4 1.05 -1.49 -12.92
C THR A 4 -0.03 -2.16 -13.75
N THR A 5 0.17 -2.23 -15.07
CA THR A 5 -0.74 -2.91 -16.01
C THR A 5 -0.83 -4.41 -15.68
N PHE A 6 0.30 -5.04 -15.38
CA PHE A 6 0.34 -6.44 -14.95
C PHE A 6 -0.45 -6.66 -13.65
N LEU A 7 -0.22 -5.83 -12.61
CA LEU A 7 -0.97 -5.92 -11.36
C LEU A 7 -2.49 -5.76 -11.57
N LYS A 8 -2.89 -4.76 -12.36
CA LYS A 8 -4.30 -4.52 -12.68
C LYS A 8 -4.93 -5.68 -13.44
N SER A 9 -4.16 -6.33 -14.32
CA SER A 9 -4.63 -7.53 -15.04
C SER A 9 -4.79 -8.73 -14.10
N VAL A 10 -3.85 -8.93 -13.18
CA VAL A 10 -3.95 -9.99 -12.14
C VAL A 10 -5.18 -9.79 -11.26
N LEU A 11 -5.50 -8.54 -10.90
CA LEU A 11 -6.69 -8.19 -10.13
C LEU A 11 -8.00 -8.24 -10.92
N GLY A 12 -7.95 -8.46 -12.23
CA GLY A 12 -9.13 -8.45 -13.10
C GLY A 12 -9.70 -7.05 -13.35
N LEU A 13 -8.96 -5.98 -13.01
CA LEU A 13 -9.37 -4.60 -13.24
C LEU A 13 -9.26 -4.19 -14.73
N ILE A 14 -8.39 -4.87 -15.46
CA ILE A 14 -8.24 -4.74 -16.92
C ILE A 14 -8.15 -6.14 -17.54
N PRO A 15 -8.61 -6.33 -18.78
CA PRO A 15 -8.52 -7.62 -19.44
C PRO A 15 -7.06 -7.98 -19.76
N ALA A 16 -6.72 -9.26 -19.62
CA ALA A 16 -5.44 -9.78 -20.07
C ALA A 16 -5.40 -9.82 -21.62
N ILE A 17 -4.25 -9.47 -22.20
CA ILE A 17 -4.03 -9.56 -23.67
C ILE A 17 -4.06 -11.02 -24.11
N SER A 18 -3.48 -11.90 -23.31
CA SER A 18 -3.49 -13.34 -23.51
C SER A 18 -3.31 -14.06 -22.19
N GLY A 19 -3.65 -15.33 -22.13
CA GLY A 19 -3.52 -16.12 -20.92
C GLY A 19 -4.67 -15.90 -19.93
N LYS A 20 -4.48 -16.38 -18.71
CA LYS A 20 -5.49 -16.37 -17.67
C LYS A 20 -4.82 -16.10 -16.32
N ALA A 21 -5.30 -15.11 -15.60
CA ALA A 21 -4.99 -14.93 -14.19
C ALA A 21 -6.15 -15.51 -13.38
N GLN A 22 -5.85 -16.38 -12.44
CA GLN A 22 -6.84 -16.95 -11.53
C GLN A 22 -6.36 -16.76 -10.10
N LEU A 23 -7.15 -16.01 -9.34
CA LEU A 23 -6.93 -15.87 -7.90
C LEU A 23 -7.40 -17.13 -7.19
N GLY A 24 -6.63 -17.57 -6.21
CA GLY A 24 -7.03 -18.67 -5.34
C GLY A 24 -8.23 -18.31 -4.47
N ASP A 25 -8.86 -19.34 -3.91
CA ASP A 25 -9.95 -19.16 -2.95
C ASP A 25 -9.40 -18.59 -1.62
N TYR A 26 -10.25 -17.88 -0.88
CA TYR A 26 -9.94 -17.31 0.45
C TYR A 26 -8.87 -16.21 0.44
N LEU A 27 -8.63 -15.55 -0.69
CA LEU A 27 -7.75 -14.38 -0.75
C LEU A 27 -8.51 -13.11 -0.39
N HIS A 28 -8.03 -12.43 0.64
CA HIS A 28 -8.46 -11.08 1.04
C HIS A 28 -7.35 -10.10 0.66
N ILE A 29 -7.53 -9.47 -0.49
CA ILE A 29 -6.48 -8.66 -1.12
C ILE A 29 -6.65 -7.20 -0.73
N GLY A 30 -5.59 -6.60 -0.18
CA GLY A 30 -5.44 -5.16 -0.05
C GLY A 30 -4.61 -4.60 -1.20
N TYR A 31 -5.10 -3.58 -1.89
CA TYR A 31 -4.39 -2.94 -2.98
C TYR A 31 -4.01 -1.50 -2.64
N PHE A 32 -2.72 -1.22 -2.67
CA PHE A 32 -2.16 0.11 -2.48
C PHE A 32 -1.87 0.72 -3.85
N GLU A 33 -2.76 1.56 -4.32
CA GLU A 33 -2.59 2.29 -5.58
C GLU A 33 -1.55 3.41 -5.44
N GLN A 34 -0.87 3.69 -6.54
CA GLN A 34 0.19 4.69 -6.62
C GLN A 34 -0.31 6.11 -6.28
N GLU A 35 -1.48 6.51 -6.73
CA GLU A 35 -2.07 7.83 -6.46
C GLU A 35 -3.57 7.73 -6.21
N VAL A 36 -4.00 8.27 -5.07
CA VAL A 36 -5.42 8.46 -4.75
C VAL A 36 -5.63 9.91 -4.38
N LYS A 37 -6.62 10.55 -5.00
CA LYS A 37 -6.97 11.94 -4.72
C LYS A 37 -7.66 12.02 -3.36
N PRO A 38 -7.11 12.73 -2.36
CA PRO A 38 -7.72 12.80 -1.03
C PRO A 38 -8.99 13.65 -1.06
N GLY A 39 -9.97 13.24 -0.22
CA GLY A 39 -11.20 14.00 0.03
C GLY A 39 -11.03 15.10 1.08
N GLU A 40 -12.14 15.51 1.68
CA GLU A 40 -12.21 16.58 2.67
C GLU A 40 -12.01 16.11 4.12
N ASN A 41 -11.93 14.80 4.36
CA ASN A 41 -11.81 14.23 5.69
C ASN A 41 -10.47 14.57 6.35
N THR A 42 -10.48 14.70 7.68
CA THR A 42 -9.26 14.61 8.49
C THR A 42 -8.74 13.17 8.47
N CYS A 43 -7.47 12.97 8.84
CA CYS A 43 -6.91 11.62 8.94
C CYS A 43 -7.71 10.75 9.91
N LEU A 44 -8.13 11.33 11.04
CA LEU A 44 -8.97 10.65 12.01
C LEU A 44 -10.29 10.18 11.41
N GLN A 45 -10.99 11.07 10.71
CA GLN A 45 -12.27 10.75 10.06
C GLN A 45 -12.09 9.68 8.97
N GLU A 46 -11.05 9.80 8.17
CA GLU A 46 -10.73 8.88 7.06
C GLU A 46 -10.56 7.44 7.53
N ILE A 47 -9.88 7.25 8.67
CA ILE A 47 -9.70 5.93 9.26
C ILE A 47 -10.93 5.48 10.02
N TRP A 48 -11.57 6.37 10.76
CA TRP A 48 -12.74 6.00 11.55
C TRP A 48 -13.96 5.60 10.72
N GLU A 49 -14.17 6.23 9.57
CA GLU A 49 -15.23 5.84 8.63
C GLU A 49 -15.01 4.43 8.06
N GLU A 50 -13.75 4.07 7.82
CA GLU A 50 -13.36 2.73 7.34
C GLU A 50 -13.53 1.66 8.44
N PHE A 51 -13.24 2.03 9.70
CA PHE A 51 -13.27 1.13 10.86
C PHE A 51 -14.22 1.66 11.95
N PRO A 52 -15.54 1.67 11.71
CA PRO A 52 -16.50 2.27 12.63
C PRO A 52 -16.59 1.55 13.98
N GLY A 53 -16.10 0.31 14.06
CA GLY A 53 -16.01 -0.43 15.32
C GLY A 53 -14.86 -0.02 16.24
N TYR A 54 -13.91 0.79 15.73
CA TYR A 54 -12.80 1.28 16.53
C TYR A 54 -13.24 2.46 17.42
N THR A 55 -12.66 2.53 18.61
CA THR A 55 -12.75 3.74 19.44
C THR A 55 -11.84 4.83 18.86
N GLN A 56 -12.09 6.08 19.24
CA GLN A 56 -11.23 7.20 18.84
C GLN A 56 -9.77 6.97 19.25
N TYR A 57 -9.55 6.37 20.41
CA TYR A 57 -8.21 6.02 20.90
C TYR A 57 -7.52 5.01 19.98
N GLU A 58 -8.22 3.96 19.57
CA GLU A 58 -7.69 2.93 18.67
C GLU A 58 -7.33 3.51 17.30
N VAL A 59 -8.17 4.39 16.76
CA VAL A 59 -7.87 5.08 15.49
C VAL A 59 -6.63 5.96 15.61
N ARG A 60 -6.51 6.73 16.69
CA ARG A 60 -5.32 7.56 16.95
C ARG A 60 -4.07 6.71 17.12
N ALA A 61 -4.15 5.61 17.84
CA ALA A 61 -3.04 4.69 18.04
C ALA A 61 -2.59 4.05 16.73
N ALA A 62 -3.51 3.64 15.86
CA ALA A 62 -3.20 3.08 14.55
C ALA A 62 -2.47 4.09 13.66
N LEU A 63 -2.95 5.33 13.61
CA LEU A 63 -2.30 6.41 12.84
C LEU A 63 -0.92 6.78 13.40
N ALA A 64 -0.77 6.83 14.71
CA ALA A 64 0.52 7.09 15.37
C ALA A 64 1.55 5.99 15.08
N LYS A 65 1.12 4.72 15.05
CA LYS A 65 2.00 3.59 14.65
C LYS A 65 2.52 3.72 13.22
N CYS A 66 1.77 4.38 12.36
CA CYS A 66 2.21 4.68 10.99
C CYS A 66 3.09 5.92 10.87
N GLY A 67 3.47 6.53 12.00
CA GLY A 67 4.39 7.67 12.03
C GLY A 67 3.72 9.03 11.87
N LEU A 68 2.41 9.14 12.10
CA LEU A 68 1.69 10.41 12.05
C LEU A 68 1.64 11.06 13.44
N THR A 69 1.97 12.36 13.50
CA THR A 69 1.87 13.15 14.72
C THR A 69 0.41 13.52 15.03
N THR A 70 0.14 13.95 16.27
CA THR A 70 -1.19 14.45 16.67
C THR A 70 -1.69 15.54 15.73
N LYS A 71 -0.82 16.46 15.31
CA LYS A 71 -1.13 17.53 14.35
C LYS A 71 -1.58 16.96 13.00
N HIS A 72 -0.88 15.95 12.48
CA HIS A 72 -1.24 15.28 11.22
C HIS A 72 -2.59 14.57 11.35
N ILE A 73 -2.83 13.88 12.46
CA ILE A 73 -4.06 13.11 12.71
C ILE A 73 -5.31 14.02 12.68
N GLU A 74 -5.19 15.22 13.18
CA GLU A 74 -6.26 16.22 13.22
C GLU A 74 -6.37 17.08 11.95
N SER A 75 -5.39 16.99 11.06
CA SER A 75 -5.38 17.71 9.79
C SER A 75 -6.17 16.98 8.71
N LYS A 76 -6.69 17.73 7.74
CA LYS A 76 -7.28 17.13 6.54
C LYS A 76 -6.20 16.40 5.74
N VAL A 77 -6.53 15.23 5.21
CA VAL A 77 -5.59 14.43 4.43
C VAL A 77 -5.03 15.21 3.25
N LYS A 78 -5.85 16.01 2.58
CA LYS A 78 -5.44 16.80 1.41
C LYS A 78 -4.36 17.84 1.66
N VAL A 79 -4.20 18.31 2.91
CA VAL A 79 -3.16 19.32 3.25
C VAL A 79 -1.84 18.70 3.69
N LEU A 80 -1.79 17.37 3.84
CA LEU A 80 -0.58 16.65 4.18
C LEU A 80 0.37 16.53 2.99
N SER A 81 1.65 16.32 3.27
CA SER A 81 2.63 15.94 2.24
C SER A 81 2.29 14.61 1.58
N GLY A 82 2.87 14.33 0.41
CA GLY A 82 2.69 13.03 -0.26
C GLY A 82 3.07 11.84 0.61
N GLY A 83 4.15 11.95 1.39
CA GLY A 83 4.59 10.91 2.32
C GLY A 83 3.62 10.70 3.49
N GLU A 84 3.10 11.75 4.07
CA GLU A 84 2.11 11.66 5.14
C GLU A 84 0.78 11.10 4.64
N GLN A 85 0.34 11.48 3.45
CA GLN A 85 -0.84 10.88 2.81
C GLN A 85 -0.65 9.38 2.56
N ALA A 86 0.54 8.97 2.13
CA ALA A 86 0.88 7.56 1.97
C ALA A 86 0.81 6.78 3.29
N LYS A 87 1.22 7.39 4.41
CA LYS A 87 1.08 6.80 5.76
C LYS A 87 -0.37 6.59 6.16
N VAL A 88 -1.27 7.50 5.82
CA VAL A 88 -2.73 7.33 6.05
C VAL A 88 -3.27 6.15 5.25
N ARG A 89 -2.92 6.06 3.98
CA ARG A 89 -3.33 4.92 3.13
C ARG A 89 -2.77 3.60 3.64
N LEU A 90 -1.52 3.60 4.07
CA LEU A 90 -0.89 2.42 4.69
C LEU A 90 -1.63 2.01 5.97
N CYS A 91 -2.02 2.96 6.81
CA CYS A 91 -2.80 2.69 8.01
C CYS A 91 -4.12 1.98 7.69
N LYS A 92 -4.85 2.43 6.68
CA LYS A 92 -6.04 1.73 6.18
C LYS A 92 -5.72 0.30 5.79
N LEU A 93 -4.70 0.13 4.96
CA LEU A 93 -4.34 -1.15 4.38
C LEU A 93 -3.94 -2.19 5.44
N ILE A 94 -3.12 -1.79 6.40
CA ILE A 94 -2.64 -2.68 7.47
C ILE A 94 -3.76 -3.11 8.42
N ASN A 95 -4.71 -2.23 8.69
CA ASN A 95 -5.80 -2.51 9.62
C ASN A 95 -7.00 -3.21 8.94
N THR A 96 -7.05 -3.24 7.61
CA THR A 96 -8.03 -4.05 6.87
C THR A 96 -7.66 -5.53 7.00
N ASP A 97 -8.66 -6.38 7.18
CA ASP A 97 -8.45 -7.82 7.25
C ASP A 97 -8.06 -8.39 5.88
N THR A 98 -6.77 -8.48 5.64
CA THR A 98 -6.17 -8.95 4.40
C THR A 98 -5.16 -10.05 4.68
N ASN A 99 -4.97 -10.95 3.70
CA ASN A 99 -3.90 -11.94 3.71
C ASN A 99 -2.93 -11.80 2.54
N VAL A 100 -3.22 -10.90 1.61
CA VAL A 100 -2.35 -10.53 0.50
C VAL A 100 -2.36 -9.02 0.32
N LEU A 101 -1.19 -8.42 0.25
CA LEU A 101 -1.00 -7.02 -0.10
C LEU A 101 -0.41 -6.88 -1.50
N LEU A 102 -1.04 -6.08 -2.33
CA LEU A 102 -0.51 -5.64 -3.61
C LEU A 102 -0.10 -4.17 -3.49
N LEU A 103 1.19 -3.90 -3.64
CA LEU A 103 1.77 -2.57 -3.46
C LEU A 103 2.39 -2.11 -4.77
N ASP A 104 1.85 -1.04 -5.35
CA ASP A 104 2.34 -0.47 -6.60
C ASP A 104 3.13 0.81 -6.33
N GLU A 105 4.45 0.70 -6.43
CA GLU A 105 5.42 1.79 -6.19
C GLU A 105 5.15 2.56 -4.87
N PRO A 106 5.03 1.86 -3.72
CA PRO A 106 4.60 2.47 -2.47
C PRO A 106 5.62 3.47 -1.89
N THR A 107 6.86 3.44 -2.39
CA THR A 107 7.94 4.35 -1.96
C THR A 107 7.92 5.70 -2.65
N ASN A 108 7.12 5.86 -3.72
CA ASN A 108 7.05 7.12 -4.44
C ASN A 108 6.60 8.27 -3.52
N HIS A 109 7.33 9.39 -3.61
CA HIS A 109 7.10 10.60 -2.81
C HIS A 109 7.37 10.45 -1.30
N LEU A 110 7.93 9.33 -0.85
CA LEU A 110 8.34 9.14 0.53
C LEU A 110 9.77 9.62 0.75
N ASP A 111 10.00 10.28 1.88
CA ASP A 111 11.35 10.54 2.39
C ASP A 111 11.94 9.26 3.02
N VAL A 112 13.21 9.33 3.44
CA VAL A 112 13.94 8.17 3.99
C VAL A 112 13.24 7.62 5.22
N ASP A 113 12.82 8.48 6.14
CA ASP A 113 12.18 8.06 7.40
C ASP A 113 10.84 7.36 7.14
N ALA A 114 10.03 7.88 6.20
CA ALA A 114 8.78 7.27 5.80
C ALA A 114 8.98 5.91 5.10
N LYS A 115 10.03 5.76 4.28
CA LYS A 115 10.40 4.48 3.67
C LYS A 115 10.79 3.45 4.71
N ASP A 116 11.56 3.83 5.71
CA ASP A 116 11.99 2.95 6.80
C ASP A 116 10.79 2.47 7.64
N GLU A 117 9.86 3.37 7.94
CA GLU A 117 8.63 3.01 8.64
C GLU A 117 7.74 2.08 7.82
N LEU A 118 7.59 2.34 6.52
CA LEU A 118 6.87 1.47 5.60
C LEU A 118 7.52 0.07 5.55
N LYS A 119 8.84 0.02 5.39
CA LYS A 119 9.58 -1.24 5.36
C LYS A 119 9.39 -2.04 6.65
N ARG A 120 9.45 -1.36 7.80
CA ARG A 120 9.20 -1.99 9.10
C ARG A 120 7.79 -2.57 9.20
N ALA A 121 6.77 -1.79 8.84
CA ALA A 121 5.39 -2.23 8.86
C ALA A 121 5.15 -3.44 7.94
N LEU A 122 5.75 -3.44 6.75
CA LEU A 122 5.64 -4.57 5.81
C LEU A 122 6.40 -5.81 6.32
N SER A 123 7.51 -5.64 7.01
CA SER A 123 8.25 -6.77 7.60
C SER A 123 7.49 -7.46 8.74
N GLU A 124 6.63 -6.74 9.43
CA GLU A 124 5.76 -7.27 10.50
C GLU A 124 4.44 -7.87 9.95
N TYR A 125 4.11 -7.61 8.70
CA TYR A 125 2.91 -8.13 8.08
C TYR A 125 2.96 -9.65 7.91
N LYS A 126 1.90 -10.35 8.30
CA LYS A 126 1.87 -11.82 8.35
C LYS A 126 1.38 -12.50 7.07
N GLY A 127 0.84 -11.72 6.14
CA GLY A 127 0.37 -12.24 4.85
C GLY A 127 1.45 -12.22 3.76
N SER A 128 1.03 -12.49 2.54
CA SER A 128 1.87 -12.40 1.36
C SER A 128 1.90 -10.99 0.79
N ILE A 129 3.03 -10.58 0.24
CA ILE A 129 3.21 -9.26 -0.36
C ILE A 129 3.65 -9.46 -1.81
N LEU A 130 2.93 -8.80 -2.73
CA LEU A 130 3.37 -8.58 -4.10
C LEU A 130 3.70 -7.10 -4.27
N LEU A 131 4.99 -6.82 -4.43
CA LEU A 131 5.54 -5.48 -4.43
C LEU A 131 6.06 -5.11 -5.82
N VAL A 132 5.57 -4.02 -6.38
CA VAL A 132 6.19 -3.35 -7.52
C VAL A 132 7.05 -2.23 -6.98
N CYS A 133 8.37 -2.35 -7.16
CA CYS A 133 9.34 -1.38 -6.69
C CYS A 133 10.59 -1.44 -7.58
N HIS A 134 11.26 -0.32 -7.76
CA HIS A 134 12.52 -0.21 -8.51
C HIS A 134 13.68 0.23 -7.63
N GLU A 135 13.50 0.24 -6.31
CA GLU A 135 14.51 0.61 -5.32
C GLU A 135 15.02 -0.65 -4.60
N PRO A 136 16.19 -1.21 -5.01
CA PRO A 136 16.74 -2.43 -4.39
C PRO A 136 16.93 -2.30 -2.88
N GLU A 137 17.39 -1.16 -2.39
CA GLU A 137 17.59 -0.87 -0.98
C GLU A 137 16.31 -0.94 -0.15
N PHE A 138 15.16 -0.73 -0.78
CA PHE A 138 13.87 -0.86 -0.11
C PHE A 138 13.41 -2.32 -0.01
N TYR A 139 13.42 -3.06 -1.12
CA TYR A 139 12.89 -4.43 -1.12
C TYR A 139 13.87 -5.48 -0.65
N ASP A 140 15.18 -5.17 -0.60
CA ASP A 140 16.20 -6.10 -0.14
C ASP A 140 15.97 -6.46 1.34
N GLY A 141 15.97 -7.77 1.64
CA GLY A 141 15.62 -8.29 2.95
C GLY A 141 14.13 -8.28 3.32
N LEU A 142 13.27 -7.72 2.46
CA LEU A 142 11.81 -7.71 2.65
C LEU A 142 11.11 -8.81 1.85
N VAL A 143 11.58 -9.06 0.62
CA VAL A 143 10.97 -10.03 -0.30
C VAL A 143 11.83 -11.29 -0.43
N THR A 144 11.18 -12.40 -0.76
CA THR A 144 11.86 -13.70 -0.96
C THR A 144 12.31 -13.90 -2.40
N ASP A 145 11.55 -13.39 -3.36
CA ASP A 145 11.80 -13.56 -4.79
C ASP A 145 11.67 -12.23 -5.52
N VAL A 146 12.52 -12.02 -6.52
CA VAL A 146 12.49 -10.83 -7.37
C VAL A 146 12.31 -11.24 -8.83
N TRP A 147 11.27 -10.71 -9.46
CA TRP A 147 10.99 -10.92 -10.88
C TRP A 147 11.34 -9.68 -11.69
N ASN A 148 12.28 -9.82 -12.60
CA ASN A 148 12.62 -8.73 -13.51
C ASN A 148 11.77 -8.85 -14.80
N LEU A 149 10.74 -8.02 -14.90
CA LEU A 149 9.83 -8.03 -16.06
C LEU A 149 10.49 -7.59 -17.37
N GLU A 150 11.62 -6.88 -17.32
CA GLU A 150 12.33 -6.47 -18.53
C GLU A 150 12.87 -7.67 -19.30
N GLN A 151 13.18 -8.76 -18.61
CA GLN A 151 13.64 -10.01 -19.25
C GLN A 151 12.53 -10.70 -20.06
N TYR A 152 11.27 -10.37 -19.81
CA TYR A 152 10.11 -10.98 -20.48
C TYR A 152 9.54 -10.12 -21.62
N THR A 153 9.97 -8.86 -21.75
CA THR A 153 9.51 -7.94 -22.81
C THR A 153 10.27 -8.10 -24.15
N LEU A 154 11.33 -8.88 -24.18
CA LEU A 154 12.19 -9.07 -25.37
C LEU A 154 11.77 -10.26 -26.26
N LEU A 155 10.63 -10.87 -26.01
CA LEU A 155 10.07 -11.94 -26.84
C LEU A 155 8.99 -11.40 -27.78
N GLN A 156 9.33 -10.39 -28.58
CA GLN A 156 8.57 -10.00 -29.77
C GLN A 156 9.34 -10.36 -31.04
#